data_1a88912f83383d3244f9ccd06bab713e
#
_entry.id   1a88912f83383d3244f9ccd06bab713e
#
_cell.length_a   1.000
_cell.length_b   1.000
_cell.length_c   1.000
_cell.angle_alpha   90.00
_cell.angle_beta   90.00
_cell.angle_gamma   90.00
#
_symmetry.space_group_name_H-M   'P 1'
#
loop_
_entity.id
_entity.type
_entity.pdbx_description
1 polymer ?
#
loop_
_entity_poly.entity_id
_entity_poly.type
_entity_poly.pdbx_seq_one_letter_code
_entity_poly.pdbx_strand_id
1 'polypeptide(L)' 'MEELCHGTVKWFNTNKGFGFILTEDNREVFVHYTDIAVDGFRNLNEGDRVTFKITQTGKGLRAAEVQKSE' A
#
# COMPACT_ATOMS: atom_id res chain seq x y z
N MET A 1 -7.78 -18.15 0.00
CA MET A 1 -8.54 -17.04 -0.58
C MET A 1 -8.00 -15.75 -0.04
N GLU A 2 -7.68 -14.83 -0.93
CA GLU A 2 -7.07 -13.59 -0.52
C GLU A 2 -8.10 -12.61 -0.03
N GLU A 3 -7.77 -11.90 1.01
CA GLU A 3 -8.66 -10.90 1.57
C GLU A 3 -8.18 -9.51 1.19
N LEU A 4 -9.14 -8.66 0.88
CA LEU A 4 -8.85 -7.26 0.61
C LEU A 4 -8.75 -6.52 1.93
N CYS A 5 -7.62 -5.86 2.13
CA CYS A 5 -7.37 -5.14 3.36
C CYS A 5 -7.53 -3.65 3.13
N HIS A 6 -7.80 -2.93 4.21
CA HIS A 6 -7.95 -1.48 4.15
C HIS A 6 -6.89 -0.83 5.02
N GLY A 7 -6.41 0.30 4.57
CA GLY A 7 -5.42 1.03 5.35
C GLY A 7 -5.29 2.46 4.88
N THR A 8 -4.36 3.16 5.50
CA THR A 8 -4.09 4.55 5.20
C THR A 8 -2.61 4.69 4.91
N VAL A 9 -2.27 5.45 3.89
CA VAL A 9 -0.86 5.67 3.54
C VAL A 9 -0.20 6.46 4.67
N LYS A 10 0.82 5.85 5.27
CA LYS A 10 1.57 6.53 6.31
C LYS A 10 2.53 7.54 5.71
N TRP A 11 3.23 7.15 4.67
CA TRP A 11 4.05 8.04 3.86
C TRP A 11 4.43 7.32 2.58
N PHE A 12 4.76 8.10 1.57
CA PHE A 12 5.18 7.54 0.30
C PHE A 12 6.15 8.50 -0.35
N ASN A 13 7.29 7.96 -0.80
CA ASN A 13 8.32 8.76 -1.47
C ASN A 13 8.22 8.51 -2.96
N THR A 14 7.70 9.49 -3.70
CA THR A 14 7.48 9.32 -5.13
C THR A 14 8.78 9.24 -5.91
N ASN A 15 9.83 9.88 -5.42
CA ASN A 15 11.13 9.82 -6.11
C ASN A 15 11.75 8.44 -6.01
N LYS A 16 11.63 7.80 -4.86
CA LYS A 16 12.18 6.46 -4.66
C LYS A 16 11.20 5.37 -5.00
N GLY A 17 9.91 5.68 -5.04
CA GLY A 17 8.89 4.75 -5.47
C GLY A 17 8.46 3.75 -4.42
N PHE A 18 8.54 4.09 -3.13
CA PHE A 18 8.08 3.19 -2.09
C PHE A 18 7.61 3.95 -0.87
N GLY A 19 6.91 3.24 -0.01
CA GLY A 19 6.42 3.82 1.22
C GLY A 19 5.81 2.77 2.10
N PHE A 20 4.98 3.20 3.03
CA PHE A 20 4.33 2.31 3.98
C PHE A 20 2.87 2.67 4.13
N ILE A 21 2.07 1.62 4.31
CA ILE A 21 0.65 1.73 4.57
C ILE A 21 0.41 1.25 5.99
N LEU A 22 -0.41 1.98 6.73
CA LEU A 22 -0.79 1.58 8.09
C LEU A 22 -2.14 0.91 8.02
N THR A 23 -2.21 -0.34 8.45
CA THR A 23 -3.47 -1.08 8.43
C THR A 23 -4.36 -0.62 9.57
N GLU A 24 -5.63 -1.08 9.53
CA GLU A 24 -6.57 -0.69 10.56
C GLU A 24 -6.20 -1.24 11.93
N ASP A 25 -5.41 -2.31 11.96
CA ASP A 25 -4.91 -2.85 13.23
C ASP A 25 -3.50 -2.38 13.53
N ASN A 26 -3.09 -1.26 12.92
CA ASN A 26 -1.85 -0.56 13.24
C ASN A 26 -0.58 -1.31 12.86
N ARG A 27 -0.65 -2.12 11.82
CA ARG A 27 0.55 -2.76 11.28
C ARG A 27 1.06 -1.96 10.11
N GLU A 28 2.38 -1.93 9.93
CA GLU A 28 2.99 -1.26 8.79
C GLU A 28 3.23 -2.27 7.69
N VAL A 29 2.79 -1.92 6.49
CA VAL A 29 2.92 -2.78 5.32
C VAL A 29 3.68 -2.02 4.25
N PHE A 30 4.75 -2.62 3.74
CA PHE A 30 5.57 -1.99 2.71
C PHE A 30 4.80 -1.95 1.39
N VAL A 31 4.94 -0.85 0.66
CA VAL A 31 4.35 -0.72 -0.67
C VAL A 31 5.38 -0.13 -1.63
N HIS A 32 5.45 -0.71 -2.81
CA HIS A 32 6.32 -0.23 -3.88
C HIS A 32 5.44 0.24 -5.04
N TYR A 33 5.93 1.19 -5.85
CA TYR A 33 5.10 1.75 -6.90
C TYR A 33 4.60 0.68 -7.87
N THR A 34 5.36 -0.42 -8.03
CA THR A 34 4.91 -1.51 -8.89
C THR A 34 3.72 -2.27 -8.32
N ASP A 35 3.45 -2.09 -7.04
CA ASP A 35 2.30 -2.74 -6.41
C ASP A 35 1.03 -1.89 -6.46
N ILE A 36 1.12 -0.70 -7.01
CA ILE A 36 -0.04 0.19 -7.10
C ILE A 36 -0.77 -0.08 -8.40
N ALA A 37 -2.02 -0.49 -8.29
CA ALA A 37 -2.83 -0.89 -9.45
C ALA A 37 -3.77 0.24 -9.84
N VAL A 38 -3.21 1.41 -10.14
CA VAL A 38 -3.99 2.58 -10.53
C VAL A 38 -3.54 3.01 -11.91
N ASP A 39 -4.49 3.18 -12.79
CA ASP A 39 -4.18 3.55 -14.18
C ASP A 39 -3.50 4.91 -14.23
N GLY A 40 -2.35 4.94 -14.87
CA GLY A 40 -1.68 6.17 -15.23
C GLY A 40 -1.03 6.95 -14.10
N PHE A 41 -1.34 6.65 -12.87
CA PHE A 41 -0.82 7.46 -11.77
C PHE A 41 -0.49 6.57 -10.58
N ARG A 42 0.81 6.31 -10.40
CA ARG A 42 1.27 5.42 -9.34
C ARG A 42 1.86 6.22 -8.19
N ASN A 43 1.02 7.07 -7.62
CA ASN A 43 1.45 8.00 -6.63
C ASN A 43 0.47 7.98 -5.47
N LEU A 44 1.00 7.86 -4.27
CA LEU A 44 0.19 7.86 -3.06
C LEU A 44 0.59 9.05 -2.20
N ASN A 45 -0.40 9.66 -1.58
CA ASN A 45 -0.16 10.77 -0.68
C ASN A 45 -0.43 10.33 0.74
N GLU A 46 0.29 10.95 1.67
CA GLU A 46 0.09 10.68 3.08
C GLU A 46 -1.38 10.92 3.44
N GLY A 47 -1.96 9.94 4.13
CA GLY A 47 -3.34 10.04 4.54
C GLY A 47 -4.35 9.46 3.57
N ASP A 48 -3.91 9.06 2.37
CA ASP A 48 -4.83 8.45 1.40
C ASP A 48 -5.34 7.12 1.92
N ARG A 49 -6.64 6.87 1.74
CA ARG A 49 -7.21 5.58 2.06
C ARG A 49 -7.03 4.64 0.87
N VAL A 50 -6.59 3.43 1.17
CA VAL A 50 -6.30 2.46 0.11
C VAL A 50 -6.82 1.09 0.49
N THR A 51 -7.03 0.27 -0.53
CA THR A 51 -7.29 -1.16 -0.36
C THR A 51 -6.15 -1.92 -1.00
N PHE A 52 -5.83 -3.08 -0.44
CA PHE A 52 -4.70 -3.84 -0.92
C PHE A 52 -4.77 -5.27 -0.40
N LYS A 53 -3.93 -6.12 -0.96
CA LYS A 53 -3.75 -7.48 -0.47
C LYS A 53 -2.40 -7.58 0.21
N ILE A 54 -2.34 -8.33 1.30
CA ILE A 54 -1.10 -8.48 2.05
C ILE A 54 -0.39 -9.74 1.61
N THR A 55 0.88 -9.58 1.26
CA THR A 55 1.77 -10.68 0.94
C THR A 55 2.87 -10.69 1.97
N GLN A 56 3.14 -11.86 2.55
CA GLN A 56 4.23 -11.97 3.51
C GLN A 56 5.51 -12.34 2.78
N THR A 57 6.55 -11.58 3.05
CA THR A 57 7.86 -11.83 2.46
C THR A 57 8.85 -12.10 3.57
N GLY A 58 10.08 -12.47 3.19
CA GLY A 58 11.12 -12.67 4.18
C GLY A 58 11.50 -11.44 4.96
N LYS A 59 11.13 -10.26 4.44
CA LYS A 59 11.44 -9.00 5.10
C LYS A 59 10.24 -8.39 5.83
N GLY A 60 9.09 -9.07 5.80
CA GLY A 60 7.91 -8.57 6.47
C GLY A 60 6.72 -8.54 5.54
N LEU A 61 5.73 -7.71 5.88
CA LEU A 61 4.50 -7.62 5.11
C LEU A 61 4.67 -6.65 3.95
N ARG A 62 4.08 -7.01 2.82
CA ARG A 62 4.11 -6.19 1.62
C ARG A 62 2.71 -6.10 1.04
N ALA A 63 2.33 -4.89 0.64
CA ALA A 63 1.04 -4.67 0.00
C ALA A 63 1.15 -5.00 -1.49
N ALA A 64 0.08 -5.58 -2.02
CA ALA A 64 -0.01 -5.89 -3.44
C ALA A 64 -1.35 -5.38 -3.94
N GLU A 65 -1.40 -5.04 -5.22
CA GLU A 65 -2.63 -4.59 -5.89
C GLU A 65 -3.26 -3.44 -5.12
N VAL A 66 -2.46 -2.45 -4.79
CA VAL A 66 -2.89 -1.30 -4.01
C VAL A 66 -3.75 -0.39 -4.88
N GLN A 67 -4.93 -0.05 -4.40
CA GLN A 67 -5.84 0.86 -5.08
C GLN A 67 -6.33 1.90 -4.09
N LYS A 68 -6.58 3.09 -4.60
CA LYS A 68 -7.15 4.12 -3.75
C LYS A 68 -8.61 3.79 -3.46
N SER A 69 -8.96 3.97 -2.22
CA SER A 69 -10.33 3.75 -1.75
C SER A 69 -10.97 5.11 -1.51
N GLU A 70 -12.09 5.34 -2.13
CA GLU A 70 -12.81 6.59 -1.94
C GLU A 70 -13.70 6.52 -0.76
#